data_f8a1c591ecba75142acefe5a0c9d1624
#
_entry.id   f8a1c591ecba75142acefe5a0c9d1624
#
_cell.length_a   1.000
_cell.length_b   1.000
_cell.length_c   1.000
_cell.angle_alpha   90.00
_cell.angle_beta   90.00
_cell.angle_gamma   90.00
#
_symmetry.space_group_name_H-M   'P 1'
#
loop_
_entity.id
_entity.type
_entity.pdbx_description
1 polymer ?
#
loop_
_entity_poly.entity_id
_entity_poly.type
_entity_poly.pdbx_seq_one_letter_code
_entity_poly.pdbx_strand_id
1 'polypeptide(L)'
;MSTGQKPIVVVGSINLDLVAHTDHIPVAGETVQGSGFEMHPGGKGANQAVAVARLGYPVRLIGRLGNDTFGTELRTHLENSGVEISGVSTSDGASGVAGAHAETDRRLGNL
;
A
#
# COMPACT_ATOMS: atom_id res chain seq x y z
N MET A 1 4.83 -12.67 -22.53
CA MET A 1 5.46 -12.46 -23.84
C MET A 1 6.19 -11.14 -23.87
N SER A 2 7.37 -11.17 -24.43
CA SER A 2 8.17 -9.95 -24.52
C SER A 2 7.62 -9.03 -25.61
N THR A 3 7.48 -7.75 -25.29
CA THR A 3 7.07 -6.72 -26.25
C THR A 3 8.26 -5.99 -26.87
N GLY A 4 9.48 -6.38 -26.51
CA GLY A 4 10.67 -5.62 -26.86
C GLY A 4 10.94 -4.40 -25.99
N GLN A 5 10.02 -4.08 -25.10
CA GLN A 5 10.17 -2.97 -24.16
C GLN A 5 10.97 -3.42 -22.94
N LYS A 6 11.88 -2.57 -22.51
CA LYS A 6 12.56 -2.78 -21.24
C LYS A 6 11.66 -2.35 -20.11
N PRO A 7 11.55 -3.15 -19.05
CA PRO A 7 10.69 -2.76 -17.93
C PRO A 7 11.23 -1.55 -17.20
N ILE A 8 10.31 -0.75 -16.67
CA ILE A 8 10.66 0.27 -15.69
C ILE A 8 10.91 -0.45 -14.39
N VAL A 9 12.02 -0.12 -13.74
CA VAL A 9 12.37 -0.69 -12.45
C VAL A 9 12.12 0.36 -11.38
N VAL A 10 11.27 0.01 -10.42
CA VAL A 10 10.99 0.86 -9.27
C VAL A 10 11.63 0.23 -8.05
N VAL A 11 12.43 0.98 -7.33
CA VAL A 11 13.00 0.56 -6.05
C VAL A 11 12.35 1.41 -4.98
N GLY A 12 11.61 0.80 -4.08
CA GLY A 12 10.94 1.61 -3.09
C GLY A 12 10.11 0.80 -2.09
N SER A 13 9.38 1.55 -1.29
CA SER A 13 8.63 1.02 -0.16
C SER A 13 7.33 0.36 -0.59
N ILE A 14 6.96 -0.65 0.17
CA ILE A 14 5.68 -1.35 0.09
C ILE A 14 5.15 -1.40 1.52
N ASN A 15 3.94 -0.90 1.75
CA ASN A 15 3.36 -0.98 3.09
C ASN A 15 1.84 -1.08 3.00
N LEU A 16 1.25 -1.36 4.14
CA LEU A 16 -0.19 -1.40 4.30
C LEU A 16 -0.61 -0.17 5.07
N ASP A 17 -1.56 0.57 4.52
CA ASP A 17 -2.13 1.73 5.19
C ASP A 17 -3.39 1.30 5.94
N LEU A 18 -3.42 1.56 7.24
CA LEU A 18 -4.56 1.29 8.09
C LEU A 18 -5.28 2.62 8.33
N VAL A 19 -6.51 2.72 7.87
CA VAL A 19 -7.28 3.96 7.95
C VAL A 19 -8.46 3.74 8.88
N ALA A 20 -8.53 4.54 9.94
CA ALA A 20 -9.64 4.55 10.87
C ALA A 20 -10.48 5.81 10.67
N HIS A 21 -11.77 5.64 10.54
CA HIS A 21 -12.72 6.74 10.40
C HIS A 21 -13.27 7.10 11.77
N THR A 22 -13.22 8.35 12.14
CA THR A 22 -13.71 8.86 13.43
C THR A 22 -14.44 10.17 13.21
N ASP A 23 -15.27 10.57 14.20
CA ASP A 23 -15.97 11.85 14.14
C ASP A 23 -15.01 13.03 14.24
N HIS A 24 -13.93 12.84 14.96
CA HIS A 24 -12.90 13.86 15.10
C HIS A 24 -11.57 13.18 15.43
N ILE A 25 -10.49 13.92 15.24
CA ILE A 25 -9.16 13.43 15.59
C ILE A 25 -9.03 13.51 17.12
N PRO A 26 -8.72 12.41 17.81
CA PRO A 26 -8.61 12.44 19.27
C PRO A 26 -7.47 13.32 19.74
N VAL A 27 -7.70 14.02 20.85
CA VAL A 27 -6.62 14.72 21.55
C VAL A 27 -5.91 13.76 22.48
N ALA A 28 -4.76 14.18 23.03
CA ALA A 28 -3.96 13.33 23.90
C ALA A 28 -4.79 12.77 25.06
N GLY A 29 -4.73 11.47 25.24
CA GLY A 29 -5.47 10.77 26.31
C GLY A 29 -6.93 10.50 26.03
N GLU A 30 -7.45 10.95 24.92
CA GLU A 30 -8.85 10.74 24.54
C GLU A 30 -9.02 9.41 23.81
N THR A 31 -10.10 8.69 24.14
CA THR A 31 -10.52 7.52 23.38
C THR A 31 -11.72 7.90 22.53
N VAL A 32 -11.60 7.70 21.21
CA VAL A 32 -12.68 8.00 20.28
C VAL A 32 -13.12 6.70 19.63
N GLN A 33 -14.43 6.48 19.59
CA GLN A 33 -14.98 5.31 18.90
C GLN A 33 -14.94 5.57 17.40
N GLY A 34 -14.38 4.62 16.65
CA GLY A 34 -14.35 4.71 15.20
C GLY A 34 -15.66 4.30 14.57
N SER A 35 -15.98 4.92 13.43
CA SER A 35 -17.16 4.59 12.64
C SER A 35 -16.84 3.65 11.47
N GLY A 36 -15.57 3.44 11.17
CA GLY A 36 -15.13 2.55 10.10
C GLY A 36 -13.65 2.31 10.12
N PHE A 37 -13.24 1.24 9.46
CA PHE A 37 -11.84 0.86 9.36
C PHE A 37 -11.57 0.31 7.97
N GLU A 38 -10.48 0.75 7.36
CA GLU A 38 -10.08 0.29 6.04
C GLU A 38 -8.59 -0.02 6.01
N MET A 39 -8.22 -0.96 5.15
CA MET A 39 -6.83 -1.29 4.87
C MET A 39 -6.56 -1.05 3.40
N HIS A 40 -5.53 -0.28 3.10
CA HIS A 40 -5.16 0.04 1.72
C HIS A 40 -3.72 -0.33 1.45
N PRO A 41 -3.45 -1.06 0.36
CA PRO A 41 -2.07 -1.24 -0.08
C PRO A 41 -1.45 0.13 -0.36
N GLY A 42 -0.24 0.34 0.15
CA GLY A 42 0.44 1.63 0.05
C GLY A 42 1.94 1.48 -0.16
N GLY A 43 2.62 2.58 0.08
CA GLY A 43 4.04 2.73 -0.19
C GLY A 43 4.26 3.44 -1.50
N LYS A 44 5.13 4.44 -1.49
CA LYS A 44 5.39 5.25 -2.69
C LYS A 44 5.88 4.40 -3.84
N GLY A 45 6.81 3.47 -3.58
CA GLY A 45 7.32 2.59 -4.62
C GLY A 45 6.24 1.68 -5.18
N ALA A 46 5.46 1.06 -4.31
CA ALA A 46 4.38 0.18 -4.75
C ALA A 46 3.33 0.96 -5.56
N ASN A 47 2.95 2.15 -5.12
CA ASN A 47 1.98 2.97 -5.83
C ASN A 47 2.47 3.38 -7.22
N GLN A 48 3.74 3.73 -7.34
CA GLN A 48 4.35 4.05 -8.63
C GLN A 48 4.33 2.85 -9.58
N ALA A 49 4.70 1.69 -9.07
CA ALA A 49 4.72 0.46 -9.87
C ALA A 49 3.33 0.09 -10.36
N VAL A 50 2.33 0.18 -9.49
CA VAL A 50 0.95 -0.11 -9.86
C VAL A 50 0.45 0.86 -10.93
N ALA A 51 0.78 2.15 -10.80
CA ALA A 51 0.38 3.16 -11.78
C ALA A 51 0.98 2.85 -13.17
N VAL A 52 2.25 2.46 -13.23
CA VAL A 52 2.90 2.09 -14.48
C VAL A 52 2.23 0.85 -15.09
N ALA A 53 1.97 -0.17 -14.25
CA ALA A 53 1.33 -1.39 -14.72
C ALA A 53 -0.07 -1.14 -15.29
N ARG A 54 -0.83 -0.26 -14.65
CA ARG A 54 -2.18 0.10 -15.12
C ARG A 54 -2.16 0.82 -16.46
N LEU A 55 -1.07 1.46 -16.80
CA LEU A 55 -0.88 2.07 -18.11
C LEU A 55 -0.46 1.05 -19.18
N GLY A 56 -0.32 -0.22 -18.80
CA GLY A 56 0.03 -1.29 -19.73
C GLY A 56 1.52 -1.41 -20.01
N TYR A 57 2.36 -0.75 -19.24
CA TYR A 57 3.81 -0.79 -19.44
C TYR A 57 4.45 -1.79 -18.49
N PRO A 58 5.43 -2.59 -18.94
CA PRO A 58 6.10 -3.53 -18.06
C PRO A 58 6.86 -2.82 -16.95
N VAL A 59 6.66 -3.29 -15.72
CA VAL A 59 7.26 -2.70 -14.54
C VAL A 59 7.68 -3.79 -13.56
N ARG A 60 8.86 -3.63 -12.99
CA ARG A 60 9.39 -4.50 -11.94
C ARG A 60 9.56 -3.68 -10.68
N LEU A 61 9.10 -4.22 -9.57
CA LEU A 61 9.28 -3.59 -8.27
C LEU A 61 10.36 -4.33 -7.49
N ILE A 62 11.29 -3.58 -6.95
CA ILE A 62 12.29 -4.09 -6.02
C ILE A 62 11.98 -3.51 -4.66
N GLY A 63 11.73 -4.38 -3.71
CA GLY A 63 11.35 -3.97 -2.37
C GLY A 63 11.40 -5.16 -1.42
N ARG A 64 10.81 -4.99 -0.26
CA ARG A 64 10.83 -6.01 0.77
C ARG A 64 9.51 -6.04 1.52
N LEU A 65 9.04 -7.24 1.81
CA LEU A 65 7.85 -7.48 2.61
C LEU A 65 8.20 -8.38 3.79
N GLY A 66 7.40 -8.30 4.83
CA GLY A 66 7.51 -9.23 5.93
C GLY A 66 6.89 -10.58 5.57
N ASN A 67 7.10 -11.56 6.44
CA ASN A 67 6.55 -12.90 6.26
C ASN A 67 5.22 -13.09 7.00
N ASP A 68 4.47 -12.00 7.16
CA ASP A 68 3.18 -11.99 7.84
C ASP A 68 2.02 -12.05 6.82
N THR A 69 0.80 -12.08 7.34
CA THR A 69 -0.40 -12.09 6.51
C THR A 69 -0.50 -10.86 5.61
N PHE A 70 -0.10 -9.69 6.13
CA PHE A 70 -0.10 -8.45 5.36
C PHE A 70 0.86 -8.55 4.17
N GLY A 71 2.02 -9.16 4.37
CA GLY A 71 2.97 -9.37 3.28
C GLY A 71 2.38 -10.22 2.16
N THR A 72 1.66 -11.28 2.53
CA THR A 72 1.01 -12.15 1.55
C THR A 72 -0.07 -11.38 0.77
N GLU A 73 -0.88 -10.59 1.46
CA GLU A 73 -1.93 -9.80 0.80
C GLU A 73 -1.35 -8.74 -0.13
N LEU A 74 -0.30 -8.05 0.31
CA LEU A 74 0.34 -7.03 -0.50
C LEU A 74 0.98 -7.62 -1.75
N ARG A 75 1.60 -8.79 -1.62
CA ARG A 75 2.20 -9.50 -2.75
C ARG A 75 1.14 -9.88 -3.77
N THR A 76 0.02 -10.42 -3.32
CA THR A 76 -1.10 -10.78 -4.18
C THR A 76 -1.67 -9.55 -4.90
N HIS A 77 -1.82 -8.44 -4.19
CA HIS A 77 -2.31 -7.20 -4.78
C HIS A 77 -1.39 -6.71 -5.91
N LEU A 78 -0.08 -6.74 -5.67
CA LEU A 78 0.89 -6.29 -6.67
C LEU A 78 0.86 -7.18 -7.92
N GLU A 79 0.81 -8.49 -7.72
CA GLU A 79 0.71 -9.43 -8.85
C GLU A 79 -0.56 -9.19 -9.65
N ASN A 80 -1.69 -9.05 -8.97
CA ASN A 80 -2.97 -8.82 -9.63
C ASN A 80 -3.02 -7.49 -10.36
N SER A 81 -2.21 -6.53 -9.96
CA SER A 81 -2.10 -5.23 -10.61
C SER A 81 -1.19 -5.26 -11.83
N GLY A 82 -0.50 -6.36 -12.09
CA GLY A 82 0.39 -6.49 -13.23
C GLY A 82 1.84 -6.12 -12.97
N VAL A 83 2.22 -5.96 -11.71
CA VAL A 83 3.59 -5.65 -11.33
C VAL A 83 4.41 -6.93 -11.24
N GLU A 84 5.60 -6.95 -11.82
CA GLU A 84 6.52 -8.07 -11.66
C GLU A 84 7.19 -7.95 -10.31
N ILE A 85 7.03 -8.97 -9.47
CA ILE A 85 7.45 -8.96 -8.08
C ILE A 85 8.62 -9.89 -7.78
N SER A 86 9.30 -10.39 -8.79
CA SER A 86 10.47 -11.25 -8.58
C SER A 86 11.58 -10.56 -7.79
N GLY A 87 11.61 -9.22 -7.80
CA GLY A 87 12.53 -8.42 -7.00
C GLY A 87 12.02 -8.04 -5.63
N VAL A 88 10.84 -8.52 -5.24
CA VAL A 88 10.29 -8.28 -3.90
C VAL A 88 10.68 -9.44 -3.00
N SER A 89 11.61 -9.18 -2.09
CA SER A 89 12.11 -10.20 -1.16
C SER A 89 11.23 -10.27 0.08
N THR A 90 11.30 -11.41 0.75
CA THR A 90 10.63 -11.62 2.04
C THR A 90 11.69 -11.59 3.13
N SER A 91 11.43 -10.86 4.20
CA SER A 91 12.29 -10.89 5.39
C SER A 91 11.49 -11.36 6.59
N ASP A 92 12.21 -11.88 7.59
CA ASP A 92 11.57 -12.24 8.85
C ASP A 92 11.05 -10.97 9.53
N GLY A 93 9.84 -11.07 10.07
CA GLY A 93 9.22 -9.98 10.78
C GLY A 93 8.00 -9.41 10.08
N ALA A 94 7.53 -8.30 10.56
CA ALA A 94 6.30 -7.68 10.08
C ALA A 94 6.52 -6.85 8.83
N SER A 95 5.50 -6.82 7.97
CA SER A 95 5.44 -5.87 6.87
C SER A 95 5.26 -4.45 7.42
N GLY A 96 5.67 -3.46 6.62
CA GLY A 96 5.46 -2.07 7.00
C GLY A 96 3.99 -1.70 7.06
N VAL A 97 3.63 -0.95 8.09
CA VAL A 97 2.25 -0.51 8.32
C VAL A 97 2.27 0.97 8.64
N ALA A 98 1.36 1.72 8.02
CA ALA A 98 1.15 3.13 8.34
C ALA A 98 -0.27 3.30 8.84
N GLY A 99 -0.42 4.01 9.94
CA GLY A 99 -1.73 4.34 10.48
C GLY A 99 -2.17 5.72 10.00
N ALA A 100 -3.46 5.87 9.72
CA ALA A 100 -4.04 7.13 9.30
C ALA A 100 -5.42 7.31 9.92
N HIS A 101 -5.80 8.55 10.16
CA HIS A 101 -7.14 8.92 10.58
C HIS A 101 -7.85 9.64 9.44
N ALA A 102 -9.15 9.35 9.31
CA ALA A 102 -10.01 10.10 8.42
C ALA A 102 -11.21 10.57 9.22
N GLU A 103 -11.43 11.88 9.23
CA GLU A 103 -12.61 12.45 9.88
C GLU A 103 -13.82 12.30 8.97
N THR A 104 -14.97 12.05 9.59
CA THR A 104 -16.22 11.95 8.85
C THR A 104 -16.96 13.28 8.79
N ASP A 105 -16.39 14.33 9.36
CA ASP A 105 -16.92 15.69 9.28
C ASP A 105 -16.99 16.13 7.82
N ARG A 106 -18.11 16.68 7.41
CA ARG A 106 -18.32 17.08 6.02
C ARG A 106 -17.35 18.14 5.55
N ARG A 107 -16.87 18.98 6.46
CA ARG A 107 -15.91 20.02 6.10
C ARG A 107 -14.58 19.44 5.65
N LEU A 108 -14.28 18.23 6.06
CA LEU A 108 -13.04 17.55 5.76
C LEU A 108 -13.26 16.35 4.84
N GLY A 109 -14.48 16.10 4.42
CA GLY A 109 -14.83 14.91 3.67
C GLY A 109 -14.22 14.84 2.27
N ASN A 110 -13.63 15.90 1.80
CA ASN A 110 -12.99 15.95 0.47
C ASN A 110 -11.48 15.74 0.51
N LEU A 111 -10.95 15.38 1.64
CA LEU A 111 -9.51 15.15 1.78
C LEU A 111 -9.01 13.90 1.03
#